data_b39e395bab18458a2ba1a24ee8ef723f
#
_entry.id   b39e395bab18458a2ba1a24ee8ef723f
#
_cell.length_a   1.000
_cell.length_b   1.000
_cell.length_c   1.000
_cell.angle_alpha   90.00
_cell.angle_beta   90.00
_cell.angle_gamma   90.00
#
_symmetry.space_group_name_H-M   'P 1'
#
loop_
_entity.id
_entity.type
_entity.pdbx_description
1 polymer ?
#
loop_
_entity_poly.entity_id
_entity_poly.type
_entity_poly.pdbx_seq_one_letter_code
_entity_poly.pdbx_strand_id
1 'polypeptide(L)'
;DGKVILNDNGLPIRDNFQQNLGHTDPKWILGFQNSFKYKNMSLDIGIDGVWGGVMRSLTVEKMWWGGKHPYSTEFRDAEYAAGTPVYVPEGVNVVSGELVQDANGNVVSDNRVFKPNTTAVSWQTWSQNYPYRAQVTEAENKTFANVFDRSFFKLRSLVFKYDFTDLINIKGIKHFDMTFTGYNLLMWKEADIIDPDYGNDNNLQDPSTRYLGMGLNFK
;
A
#
# COMPACT_ATOMS: atom_id res chain seq x y z
N ASP A 1 -0.91 27.74 1.19
CA ASP A 1 0.23 27.34 2.02
C ASP A 1 0.28 25.82 2.30
N GLY A 2 -0.71 25.03 1.81
CA GLY A 2 -0.75 23.55 1.97
C GLY A 2 -1.04 23.05 3.39
N LYS A 3 -1.45 23.92 4.31
CA LYS A 3 -1.78 23.53 5.68
C LYS A 3 -3.21 23.00 5.79
N VAL A 4 -3.37 21.96 6.60
CA VAL A 4 -4.68 21.38 6.89
C VAL A 4 -5.51 22.36 7.73
N ILE A 5 -6.78 22.54 7.34
CA ILE A 5 -7.71 23.35 8.10
C ILE A 5 -8.40 22.44 9.12
N LEU A 6 -8.34 22.84 10.38
CA LEU A 6 -8.87 22.11 11.51
C LEU A 6 -10.07 22.85 12.14
N ASN A 7 -11.01 22.09 12.67
CA ASN A 7 -12.10 22.62 13.49
C ASN A 7 -11.61 22.91 14.93
N ASP A 8 -12.51 23.43 15.77
CA ASP A 8 -12.20 23.78 17.18
C ASP A 8 -11.80 22.57 18.03
N ASN A 9 -12.15 21.36 17.60
CA ASN A 9 -11.75 20.12 18.25
C ASN A 9 -10.39 19.58 17.74
N GLY A 10 -9.68 20.34 16.91
CA GLY A 10 -8.39 19.93 16.34
C GLY A 10 -8.48 18.85 15.25
N LEU A 11 -9.65 18.61 14.67
CA LEU A 11 -9.87 17.62 13.62
C LEU A 11 -10.00 18.28 12.25
N PRO A 12 -9.50 17.65 11.16
CA PRO A 12 -9.59 18.19 9.82
C PRO A 12 -11.02 18.43 9.36
N ILE A 13 -11.23 19.58 8.72
CA ILE A 13 -12.45 19.89 8.00
C ILE A 13 -12.34 19.26 6.60
N ARG A 14 -13.41 18.60 6.16
CA ARG A 14 -13.48 17.99 4.84
C ARG A 14 -13.98 18.98 3.81
N ASP A 15 -13.43 18.87 2.60
CA ASP A 15 -14.04 19.48 1.42
C ASP A 15 -15.37 18.78 1.12
N ASN A 16 -16.38 19.56 0.76
CA ASN A 16 -17.69 19.07 0.34
C ASN A 16 -17.70 18.63 -1.13
N PHE A 17 -16.66 18.96 -1.89
CA PHE A 17 -16.55 18.64 -3.30
C PHE A 17 -15.63 17.42 -3.50
N GLN A 18 -16.03 16.57 -4.43
CA GLN A 18 -15.24 15.41 -4.80
C GLN A 18 -14.03 15.84 -5.63
N GLN A 19 -12.86 15.32 -5.26
CA GLN A 19 -11.61 15.52 -5.98
C GLN A 19 -11.25 14.26 -6.77
N ASN A 20 -10.71 14.45 -7.97
CA ASN A 20 -10.17 13.33 -8.76
C ASN A 20 -8.74 13.03 -8.29
N LEU A 21 -8.54 11.87 -7.65
CA LEU A 21 -7.24 11.43 -7.15
C LEU A 21 -6.46 10.57 -8.16
N GLY A 22 -7.01 10.35 -9.35
CA GLY A 22 -6.36 9.57 -10.40
C GLY A 22 -7.29 8.53 -11.04
N HIS A 23 -6.73 7.70 -11.90
CA HIS A 23 -7.45 6.61 -12.59
C HIS A 23 -7.07 5.26 -11.98
N THR A 24 -8.04 4.38 -11.81
CA THR A 24 -7.82 3.03 -11.26
C THR A 24 -7.16 2.09 -12.26
N ASP A 25 -7.32 2.35 -13.56
CA ASP A 25 -6.74 1.52 -14.60
C ASP A 25 -5.24 1.83 -14.75
N PRO A 26 -4.40 0.79 -14.80
CA PRO A 26 -2.97 0.98 -15.05
C PRO A 26 -2.73 1.45 -16.49
N LYS A 27 -1.68 2.22 -16.71
CA LYS A 27 -1.25 2.65 -18.04
C LYS A 27 -0.67 1.50 -18.85
N TRP A 28 0.01 0.55 -18.18
CA TRP A 28 0.66 -0.59 -18.80
C TRP A 28 0.47 -1.85 -17.97
N ILE A 29 0.21 -2.95 -18.65
CA ILE A 29 0.24 -4.30 -18.10
C ILE A 29 1.36 -5.03 -18.83
N LEU A 30 2.30 -5.59 -18.07
CA LEU A 30 3.53 -6.18 -18.58
C LEU A 30 3.62 -7.63 -18.11
N GLY A 31 4.04 -8.50 -19.02
CA GLY A 31 4.35 -9.89 -18.73
C GLY A 31 5.57 -10.33 -19.51
N PHE A 32 6.47 -11.01 -18.82
CA PHE A 32 7.66 -11.58 -19.41
C PHE A 32 7.80 -13.02 -18.94
N GLN A 33 7.91 -13.95 -19.91
CA GLN A 33 8.21 -15.35 -19.65
C GLN A 33 9.38 -15.78 -20.51
N ASN A 34 10.35 -16.46 -19.90
CA ASN A 34 11.51 -16.97 -20.61
C ASN A 34 11.93 -18.32 -20.06
N SER A 35 12.36 -19.21 -20.95
CA SER A 35 12.86 -20.55 -20.65
C SER A 35 14.26 -20.69 -21.23
N PHE A 36 15.19 -21.01 -20.37
CA PHE A 36 16.58 -21.29 -20.72
C PHE A 36 16.86 -22.77 -20.54
N LYS A 37 17.48 -23.38 -21.54
CA LYS A 37 17.93 -24.78 -21.44
C LYS A 37 19.39 -24.87 -21.82
N TYR A 38 20.17 -25.48 -20.95
CA TYR A 38 21.57 -25.75 -21.19
C TYR A 38 21.96 -27.15 -20.66
N LYS A 39 22.29 -28.05 -21.56
CA LYS A 39 22.59 -29.47 -21.22
C LYS A 39 21.44 -30.08 -20.39
N ASN A 40 21.74 -30.48 -19.17
CA ASN A 40 20.84 -31.14 -18.23
C ASN A 40 20.09 -30.16 -17.32
N MET A 41 20.24 -28.84 -17.55
CA MET A 41 19.58 -27.76 -16.77
C MET A 41 18.51 -27.06 -17.57
N SER A 42 17.41 -26.72 -16.92
CA SER A 42 16.47 -25.73 -17.41
C SER A 42 16.11 -24.73 -16.33
N LEU A 43 15.86 -23.51 -16.75
CA LEU A 43 15.44 -22.40 -15.91
C LEU A 43 14.29 -21.66 -16.59
N ASP A 44 13.12 -21.67 -15.94
CA ASP A 44 11.96 -20.93 -16.38
C ASP A 44 11.75 -19.74 -15.44
N ILE A 45 11.62 -18.55 -16.01
CA ILE A 45 11.43 -17.29 -15.29
C ILE A 45 10.14 -16.63 -15.80
N GLY A 46 9.25 -16.29 -14.86
CA GLY A 46 8.06 -15.50 -15.14
C GLY A 46 8.07 -14.22 -14.30
N ILE A 47 7.96 -13.08 -14.96
CA ILE A 47 7.82 -11.76 -14.35
C ILE A 47 6.57 -11.13 -14.90
N ASP A 48 5.76 -10.53 -14.04
CA ASP A 48 4.63 -9.72 -14.45
C ASP A 48 4.50 -8.47 -13.58
N GLY A 49 3.68 -7.54 -14.03
CA GLY A 49 3.43 -6.32 -13.30
C GLY A 49 2.54 -5.35 -14.06
N VAL A 50 2.23 -4.27 -13.37
CA VAL A 50 1.51 -3.14 -13.93
C VAL A 50 2.26 -1.85 -13.63
N TRP A 51 2.04 -0.84 -14.45
CA TRP A 51 2.63 0.47 -14.27
C TRP A 51 1.56 1.56 -14.37
N GLY A 52 1.52 2.43 -13.35
CA GLY A 52 0.54 3.51 -13.21
C GLY A 52 -0.80 3.01 -12.70
N GLY A 53 -1.71 3.97 -12.57
CA GLY A 53 -2.99 3.79 -11.90
C GLY A 53 -2.90 4.04 -10.40
N VAL A 54 -4.05 4.25 -9.78
CA VAL A 54 -4.16 4.40 -8.33
C VAL A 54 -5.11 3.36 -7.77
N MET A 55 -4.89 2.99 -6.51
CA MET A 55 -5.79 2.13 -5.76
C MET A 55 -6.04 2.70 -4.37
N ARG A 56 -7.27 2.58 -3.89
CA ARG A 56 -7.61 2.85 -2.50
C ARG A 56 -7.54 1.57 -1.70
N SER A 57 -6.91 1.61 -0.54
CA SER A 57 -6.84 0.47 0.37
C SER A 57 -7.76 0.63 1.57
N LEU A 58 -8.83 -0.15 1.60
CA LEU A 58 -9.67 -0.29 2.78
C LEU A 58 -8.97 -1.06 3.90
N THR A 59 -8.01 -1.93 3.58
CA THR A 59 -7.17 -2.60 4.57
C THR A 59 -6.38 -1.58 5.37
N VAL A 60 -5.69 -0.63 4.71
CA VAL A 60 -4.94 0.43 5.39
C VAL A 60 -5.86 1.31 6.24
N GLU A 61 -7.02 1.69 5.72
CA GLU A 61 -8.03 2.43 6.50
C GLU A 61 -8.45 1.67 7.76
N LYS A 62 -8.75 0.38 7.66
CA LYS A 62 -9.12 -0.46 8.80
C LYS A 62 -7.98 -0.67 9.79
N MET A 63 -6.74 -0.72 9.31
CA MET A 63 -5.55 -0.76 10.18
C MET A 63 -5.46 0.50 11.04
N TRP A 64 -5.73 1.68 10.49
CA TRP A 64 -5.82 2.92 11.24
C TRP A 64 -6.95 2.90 12.28
N TRP A 65 -8.14 2.49 11.87
CA TRP A 65 -9.29 2.36 12.78
C TRP A 65 -9.00 1.43 13.95
N GLY A 66 -8.46 0.26 13.67
CA GLY A 66 -8.17 -0.79 14.66
C GLY A 66 -6.86 -0.58 15.42
N GLY A 67 -6.12 0.50 15.13
CA GLY A 67 -4.81 0.74 15.74
C GLY A 67 -3.76 -0.31 15.40
N LYS A 68 -3.83 -0.89 14.22
CA LYS A 68 -2.89 -1.89 13.67
C LYS A 68 -1.91 -1.32 12.66
N HIS A 69 -2.13 -0.09 12.21
CA HIS A 69 -1.20 0.59 11.31
C HIS A 69 0.12 0.86 12.05
N PRO A 70 1.30 0.72 11.39
CA PRO A 70 2.59 0.96 12.04
C PRO A 70 2.67 2.29 12.79
N TYR A 71 2.21 3.37 12.16
CA TYR A 71 2.22 4.70 12.77
C TYR A 71 1.09 4.94 13.79
N SER A 72 0.12 4.04 13.93
CA SER A 72 -0.98 4.22 14.88
C SER A 72 -0.57 4.08 16.34
N THR A 73 0.68 3.71 16.61
CA THR A 73 1.22 3.56 17.98
C THR A 73 2.00 4.78 18.46
N GLU A 74 2.28 5.74 17.59
CA GLU A 74 3.28 6.79 17.78
C GLU A 74 3.12 7.60 19.09
N PHE A 75 1.91 7.99 19.45
CA PHE A 75 1.63 8.81 20.64
C PHE A 75 0.99 8.06 21.80
N ARG A 76 0.77 6.76 21.70
CA ARG A 76 0.03 5.95 22.70
C ARG A 76 0.70 5.99 24.07
N ASP A 77 2.00 5.75 24.13
CA ASP A 77 2.73 5.67 25.41
C ASP A 77 2.78 7.04 26.07
N ALA A 78 2.96 8.11 25.29
CA ALA A 78 2.96 9.47 25.79
C ALA A 78 1.59 9.89 26.37
N GLU A 79 0.50 9.55 25.67
CA GLU A 79 -0.86 9.80 26.16
C GLU A 79 -1.19 8.98 27.42
N TYR A 80 -0.79 7.71 27.43
CA TYR A 80 -0.98 6.88 28.61
C TYR A 80 -0.26 7.44 29.83
N ALA A 81 0.99 7.88 29.67
CA ALA A 81 1.77 8.46 30.75
C ALA A 81 1.21 9.81 31.23
N ALA A 82 0.70 10.63 30.31
CA ALA A 82 0.15 11.94 30.63
C ALA A 82 -1.29 11.90 31.18
N GLY A 83 -2.06 10.84 30.86
CA GLY A 83 -3.48 10.72 31.18
C GLY A 83 -4.38 11.73 30.44
N THR A 84 -3.82 12.43 29.46
CA THR A 84 -4.51 13.46 28.64
C THR A 84 -4.00 13.45 27.20
N PRO A 85 -4.75 13.96 26.21
CA PRO A 85 -4.28 14.14 24.84
C PRO A 85 -2.98 14.93 24.77
N VAL A 86 -1.99 14.42 24.01
CA VAL A 86 -0.69 15.09 23.84
C VAL A 86 -0.43 15.46 22.37
N TYR A 87 -1.13 14.88 21.43
CA TYR A 87 -0.93 15.15 20.02
C TYR A 87 -1.64 16.45 19.61
N VAL A 88 -0.88 17.44 19.17
CA VAL A 88 -1.39 18.67 18.57
C VAL A 88 -1.22 18.59 17.06
N PRO A 89 -2.32 18.37 16.30
CA PRO A 89 -2.24 18.25 14.84
C PRO A 89 -1.65 19.52 14.21
N GLU A 90 -0.73 19.34 13.29
CA GLU A 90 -0.21 20.45 12.50
C GLU A 90 -1.29 20.96 11.54
N GLY A 91 -1.65 22.23 11.64
CA GLY A 91 -2.70 22.84 10.85
C GLY A 91 -3.09 24.21 11.35
N VAL A 92 -4.19 24.72 10.79
CA VAL A 92 -4.72 26.06 11.11
C VAL A 92 -6.22 26.00 11.41
N ASN A 93 -6.68 26.86 12.29
CA ASN A 93 -8.10 27.08 12.55
C ASN A 93 -8.54 28.39 11.88
N VAL A 94 -9.77 28.43 11.39
CA VAL A 94 -10.40 29.65 10.89
C VAL A 94 -10.84 30.50 12.08
N VAL A 95 -10.35 31.73 12.16
CA VAL A 95 -10.71 32.67 13.22
C VAL A 95 -11.90 33.52 12.82
N SER A 96 -11.96 33.96 11.55
CA SER A 96 -13.00 34.79 10.99
C SER A 96 -13.00 34.68 9.47
N GLY A 97 -14.04 35.21 8.85
CA GLY A 97 -14.23 35.14 7.40
C GLY A 97 -14.81 33.81 6.93
N GLU A 98 -15.03 33.73 5.65
CA GLU A 98 -15.68 32.58 5.00
C GLU A 98 -15.03 32.22 3.65
N LEU A 99 -15.21 30.99 3.23
CA LEU A 99 -14.95 30.51 1.90
C LEU A 99 -16.26 30.42 1.14
N VAL A 100 -16.38 31.14 0.03
CA VAL A 100 -17.52 31.07 -0.88
C VAL A 100 -17.12 30.28 -2.11
N GLN A 101 -17.85 29.22 -2.39
CA GLN A 101 -17.65 28.35 -3.56
C GLN A 101 -18.91 28.38 -4.45
N ASP A 102 -18.72 28.22 -5.75
CA ASP A 102 -19.84 28.01 -6.68
C ASP A 102 -20.36 26.55 -6.61
N ALA A 103 -21.38 26.24 -7.40
CA ALA A 103 -22.00 24.92 -7.45
C ALA A 103 -21.03 23.82 -7.93
N ASN A 104 -19.90 24.16 -8.54
CA ASN A 104 -18.89 23.25 -9.02
C ASN A 104 -17.70 23.15 -8.06
N GLY A 105 -17.71 23.88 -6.94
CA GLY A 105 -16.60 23.90 -5.97
C GLY A 105 -15.49 24.89 -6.29
N ASN A 106 -15.63 25.72 -7.32
CA ASN A 106 -14.64 26.76 -7.62
C ASN A 106 -14.72 27.88 -6.58
N VAL A 107 -13.56 28.31 -6.10
CA VAL A 107 -13.47 29.40 -5.14
C VAL A 107 -13.90 30.73 -5.80
N VAL A 108 -14.97 31.29 -5.31
CA VAL A 108 -15.46 32.62 -5.72
C VAL A 108 -14.80 33.71 -4.88
N SER A 109 -14.74 33.50 -3.57
CA SER A 109 -14.01 34.35 -2.65
C SER A 109 -13.53 33.59 -1.44
N ASP A 110 -12.39 33.96 -0.89
CA ASP A 110 -11.85 33.44 0.34
C ASP A 110 -11.23 34.58 1.15
N ASN A 111 -11.93 34.97 2.21
CA ASN A 111 -11.52 36.04 3.12
C ASN A 111 -11.24 35.50 4.53
N ARG A 112 -11.04 34.19 4.65
CA ARG A 112 -10.76 33.54 5.93
C ARG A 112 -9.44 34.02 6.53
N VAL A 113 -9.47 34.26 7.82
CA VAL A 113 -8.29 34.55 8.65
C VAL A 113 -7.97 33.32 9.47
N PHE A 114 -6.69 32.94 9.47
CA PHE A 114 -6.23 31.71 10.09
C PHE A 114 -5.31 31.96 11.27
N LYS A 115 -5.34 31.07 12.25
CA LYS A 115 -4.34 30.95 13.31
C LYS A 115 -3.80 29.54 13.40
N PRO A 116 -2.55 29.32 13.87
CA PRO A 116 -2.05 27.98 14.13
C PRO A 116 -2.93 27.21 15.11
N ASN A 117 -3.10 25.92 14.88
CA ASN A 117 -3.79 25.05 15.83
C ASN A 117 -2.97 24.88 17.11
N THR A 118 -3.66 24.92 18.25
CA THR A 118 -3.08 24.65 19.58
C THR A 118 -3.89 23.61 20.35
N THR A 119 -4.95 23.08 19.74
CA THR A 119 -5.85 22.10 20.36
C THR A 119 -5.23 20.71 20.27
N ALA A 120 -5.00 20.08 21.44
CA ALA A 120 -4.57 18.69 21.50
C ALA A 120 -5.76 17.76 21.28
N VAL A 121 -5.51 16.64 20.57
CA VAL A 121 -6.49 15.59 20.25
C VAL A 121 -5.92 14.28 20.71
N SER A 122 -6.75 13.36 21.23
CA SER A 122 -6.27 12.03 21.53
C SER A 122 -5.84 11.32 20.25
N TRP A 123 -4.75 10.56 20.30
CA TRP A 123 -4.23 9.86 19.15
C TRP A 123 -5.22 8.85 18.56
N GLN A 124 -6.04 8.23 19.43
CA GLN A 124 -7.14 7.38 18.98
C GLN A 124 -8.17 8.16 18.17
N THR A 125 -8.64 9.31 18.70
CA THR A 125 -9.63 10.14 17.99
C THR A 125 -9.08 10.65 16.66
N TRP A 126 -7.81 11.10 16.62
CA TRP A 126 -7.15 11.51 15.40
C TRP A 126 -7.09 10.36 14.38
N SER A 127 -6.58 9.20 14.77
CA SER A 127 -6.42 8.02 13.91
C SER A 127 -7.74 7.56 13.29
N GLN A 128 -8.81 7.60 14.09
CA GLN A 128 -10.16 7.17 13.67
C GLN A 128 -10.94 8.24 12.88
N ASN A 129 -10.49 9.47 12.87
CA ASN A 129 -11.18 10.55 12.12
C ASN A 129 -10.40 11.01 10.90
N TYR A 130 -9.08 11.11 10.95
CA TYR A 130 -8.31 11.60 9.83
C TYR A 130 -7.71 10.47 8.99
N PRO A 131 -6.70 9.69 9.43
CA PRO A 131 -6.13 8.65 8.58
C PRO A 131 -7.15 7.62 8.10
N TYR A 132 -8.06 7.21 8.96
CA TYR A 132 -9.11 6.25 8.59
C TYR A 132 -10.07 6.77 7.52
N ARG A 133 -10.42 8.05 7.55
CA ARG A 133 -11.45 8.61 6.67
C ARG A 133 -10.91 9.44 5.52
N ALA A 134 -9.68 9.90 5.61
CA ALA A 134 -9.09 10.73 4.58
C ALA A 134 -8.71 9.86 3.37
N GLN A 135 -9.12 10.28 2.19
CA GLN A 135 -8.61 9.73 0.95
C GLN A 135 -7.42 10.60 0.55
N VAL A 136 -6.27 10.27 1.10
CA VAL A 136 -5.01 11.01 0.92
C VAL A 136 -4.08 10.16 0.09
N THR A 137 -3.46 10.75 -0.93
CA THR A 137 -2.47 10.08 -1.78
C THR A 137 -1.09 10.06 -1.12
N GLU A 138 -0.24 9.14 -1.53
CA GLU A 138 1.16 9.09 -1.07
C GLU A 138 1.92 10.39 -1.38
N ALA A 139 1.59 11.04 -2.48
CA ALA A 139 2.20 12.32 -2.86
C ALA A 139 1.87 13.45 -1.90
N GLU A 140 0.68 13.42 -1.28
CA GLU A 140 0.24 14.42 -0.32
C GLU A 140 0.72 14.10 1.09
N ASN A 141 0.64 12.84 1.50
CA ASN A 141 1.09 12.44 2.83
C ASN A 141 1.38 10.92 2.92
N LYS A 142 2.63 10.54 2.86
CA LYS A 142 3.07 9.13 2.95
C LYS A 142 2.62 8.42 4.23
N THR A 143 2.57 9.12 5.34
CA THR A 143 2.21 8.54 6.63
C THR A 143 0.73 8.15 6.71
N PHE A 144 -0.14 8.96 6.13
CA PHE A 144 -1.59 8.81 6.21
C PHE A 144 -2.24 8.41 4.88
N ALA A 145 -1.43 8.09 3.87
CA ALA A 145 -1.94 7.70 2.58
C ALA A 145 -2.81 6.43 2.67
N ASN A 146 -3.92 6.45 1.98
CA ASN A 146 -4.77 5.28 1.75
C ASN A 146 -5.19 5.15 0.27
N VAL A 147 -4.69 6.07 -0.57
CA VAL A 147 -4.71 5.99 -2.02
C VAL A 147 -3.27 5.92 -2.51
N PHE A 148 -2.91 4.82 -3.13
CA PHE A 148 -1.54 4.44 -3.49
C PHE A 148 -1.36 4.37 -5.00
N ASP A 149 -0.13 4.60 -5.47
CA ASP A 149 0.26 4.20 -6.81
C ASP A 149 0.19 2.67 -6.92
N ARG A 150 -0.44 2.17 -7.98
CA ARG A 150 -0.68 0.75 -8.20
C ARG A 150 0.50 0.02 -8.84
N SER A 151 1.57 0.73 -9.17
CA SER A 151 2.71 0.15 -9.89
C SER A 151 3.41 -0.93 -9.08
N PHE A 152 3.64 -2.08 -9.71
CA PHE A 152 4.45 -3.15 -9.16
C PHE A 152 5.02 -4.04 -10.26
N PHE A 153 6.08 -4.78 -9.92
CA PHE A 153 6.61 -5.91 -10.66
C PHE A 153 6.87 -7.08 -9.72
N LYS A 154 6.49 -8.28 -10.14
CA LYS A 154 6.69 -9.51 -9.37
C LYS A 154 7.53 -10.52 -10.14
N LEU A 155 8.50 -11.15 -9.46
CA LEU A 155 9.06 -12.43 -9.89
C LEU A 155 8.04 -13.51 -9.55
N ARG A 156 7.13 -13.75 -10.51
CA ARG A 156 5.93 -14.58 -10.34
C ARG A 156 6.29 -16.05 -10.20
N SER A 157 7.22 -16.52 -11.03
CA SER A 157 7.68 -17.89 -11.01
C SER A 157 9.18 -17.98 -11.33
N LEU A 158 9.83 -18.89 -10.63
CA LEU A 158 11.20 -19.33 -10.91
C LEU A 158 11.23 -20.84 -10.76
N VAL A 159 11.44 -21.56 -11.87
CA VAL A 159 11.51 -23.00 -11.85
C VAL A 159 12.88 -23.41 -12.39
N PHE A 160 13.68 -24.05 -11.53
CA PHE A 160 14.97 -24.61 -11.92
C PHE A 160 14.87 -26.13 -11.87
N LYS A 161 15.23 -26.77 -12.96
CA LYS A 161 15.26 -28.22 -13.07
C LYS A 161 16.64 -28.69 -13.48
N TYR A 162 17.12 -29.75 -12.82
CA TYR A 162 18.33 -30.45 -13.19
C TYR A 162 18.06 -31.93 -13.39
N ASP A 163 18.44 -32.45 -14.55
CA ASP A 163 18.36 -33.86 -14.90
C ASP A 163 19.67 -34.55 -14.50
N PHE A 164 19.59 -35.44 -13.53
CA PHE A 164 20.73 -36.21 -12.98
C PHE A 164 20.89 -37.57 -13.66
N THR A 165 20.09 -37.92 -14.66
CA THR A 165 20.05 -39.25 -15.27
C THR A 165 21.45 -39.73 -15.69
N ASP A 166 22.23 -38.84 -16.33
CA ASP A 166 23.57 -39.18 -16.80
C ASP A 166 24.61 -39.27 -15.67
N LEU A 167 24.29 -38.75 -14.48
CA LEU A 167 25.21 -38.75 -13.32
C LEU A 167 24.95 -39.91 -12.37
N ILE A 168 23.82 -40.58 -12.49
CA ILE A 168 23.36 -41.61 -11.57
C ILE A 168 23.31 -42.96 -12.32
N ASN A 169 24.14 -43.90 -11.90
CA ASN A 169 24.10 -45.26 -12.42
C ASN A 169 23.53 -46.21 -11.36
N ILE A 170 22.23 -46.07 -11.10
CA ILE A 170 21.51 -46.93 -10.12
C ILE A 170 20.67 -47.94 -10.89
N LYS A 171 20.93 -49.22 -10.61
CA LYS A 171 20.17 -50.31 -11.24
C LYS A 171 18.69 -50.18 -10.93
N GLY A 172 17.87 -50.05 -11.97
CA GLY A 172 16.42 -49.91 -11.84
C GLY A 172 15.89 -48.48 -11.98
N ILE A 173 16.74 -47.46 -11.93
CA ILE A 173 16.34 -46.06 -12.18
C ILE A 173 16.82 -45.66 -13.57
N LYS A 174 15.87 -45.37 -14.46
CA LYS A 174 16.16 -44.97 -15.84
C LYS A 174 16.15 -43.45 -16.03
N HIS A 175 15.56 -42.72 -15.10
CA HIS A 175 15.49 -41.28 -15.13
C HIS A 175 15.40 -40.74 -13.72
N PHE A 176 16.13 -39.65 -13.45
CA PHE A 176 16.05 -38.92 -12.19
C PHE A 176 16.27 -37.45 -12.44
N ASP A 177 15.27 -36.63 -12.09
CA ASP A 177 15.42 -35.19 -12.11
C ASP A 177 14.95 -34.56 -10.77
N MET A 178 15.53 -33.40 -10.48
CA MET A 178 15.17 -32.55 -9.35
C MET A 178 14.70 -31.20 -9.85
N THR A 179 13.59 -30.75 -9.33
CA THR A 179 13.00 -29.45 -9.67
C THR A 179 12.85 -28.60 -8.42
N PHE A 180 13.35 -27.38 -8.47
CA PHE A 180 13.09 -26.34 -7.47
C PHE A 180 12.13 -25.34 -8.06
N THR A 181 11.07 -25.04 -7.32
CA THR A 181 10.03 -24.08 -7.72
C THR A 181 9.90 -22.99 -6.68
N GLY A 182 9.79 -21.78 -7.16
CA GLY A 182 9.47 -20.63 -6.32
C GLY A 182 8.38 -19.79 -6.97
N TYR A 183 7.40 -19.37 -6.20
CA TYR A 183 6.35 -18.46 -6.66
C TYR A 183 6.29 -17.23 -5.79
N ASN A 184 6.01 -16.07 -6.41
CA ASN A 184 5.93 -14.76 -5.77
C ASN A 184 7.19 -14.43 -4.94
N LEU A 185 8.37 -14.72 -5.47
CA LEU A 185 9.63 -14.67 -4.72
C LEU A 185 10.03 -13.24 -4.37
N LEU A 186 9.87 -12.32 -5.31
CA LEU A 186 10.24 -10.91 -5.17
C LEU A 186 9.11 -10.04 -5.69
N MET A 187 8.94 -8.90 -5.06
CA MET A 187 8.01 -7.86 -5.49
C MET A 187 8.68 -6.50 -5.32
N TRP A 188 8.65 -5.72 -6.38
CA TRP A 188 8.99 -4.30 -6.39
C TRP A 188 7.67 -3.54 -6.52
N LYS A 189 7.41 -2.62 -5.63
CA LYS A 189 6.14 -1.89 -5.53
C LYS A 189 6.36 -0.50 -4.94
N GLU A 190 5.47 0.43 -5.26
CA GLU A 190 5.43 1.75 -4.64
C GLU A 190 4.67 1.72 -3.30
N ALA A 191 3.55 1.02 -3.24
CA ALA A 191 2.74 0.92 -2.02
C ALA A 191 3.43 0.09 -0.93
N ASP A 192 3.81 0.68 0.18
CA ASP A 192 4.64 0.02 1.22
C ASP A 192 3.92 -1.11 1.96
N ILE A 193 2.68 -0.90 2.39
CA ILE A 193 1.99 -1.75 3.37
C ILE A 193 1.19 -2.88 2.71
N ILE A 194 0.66 -2.64 1.52
CA ILE A 194 -0.26 -3.56 0.83
C ILE A 194 0.39 -4.21 -0.39
N ASP A 195 -0.26 -5.25 -0.90
CA ASP A 195 0.10 -5.85 -2.19
C ASP A 195 -0.79 -5.28 -3.30
N PRO A 196 -0.26 -4.44 -4.19
CA PRO A 196 -1.05 -3.79 -5.24
C PRO A 196 -1.54 -4.76 -6.34
N ASP A 197 -1.04 -5.98 -6.40
CA ASP A 197 -1.47 -7.02 -7.32
C ASP A 197 -2.94 -7.45 -7.11
N TYR A 198 -3.42 -7.38 -5.88
CA TYR A 198 -4.83 -7.67 -5.60
C TYR A 198 -5.82 -6.65 -6.19
N GLY A 199 -5.33 -5.53 -6.71
CA GLY A 199 -6.16 -4.48 -7.27
C GLY A 199 -6.94 -3.71 -6.21
N ASN A 200 -8.24 -3.48 -6.45
CA ASN A 200 -9.07 -2.80 -5.47
C ASN A 200 -9.19 -3.63 -4.20
N ASP A 201 -8.66 -3.10 -3.12
CA ASP A 201 -8.71 -3.69 -1.80
C ASP A 201 -10.05 -3.34 -1.14
N ASN A 202 -10.96 -4.29 -1.13
CA ASN A 202 -12.30 -4.08 -0.60
C ASN A 202 -12.41 -4.23 0.91
N ASN A 203 -11.52 -4.98 1.56
CA ASN A 203 -11.47 -5.11 3.04
C ASN A 203 -10.44 -6.16 3.48
N LEU A 204 -9.61 -5.82 4.48
CA LEU A 204 -8.74 -6.74 5.23
C LEU A 204 -8.04 -7.80 4.34
N GLN A 205 -7.28 -7.32 3.39
CA GLN A 205 -6.55 -8.15 2.45
C GLN A 205 -5.49 -8.99 3.16
N ASP A 206 -5.44 -10.28 2.82
CA ASP A 206 -4.34 -11.13 3.27
C ASP A 206 -3.01 -10.72 2.64
N PRO A 207 -1.90 -10.78 3.40
CA PRO A 207 -0.60 -10.52 2.82
C PRO A 207 -0.26 -11.56 1.75
N SER A 208 0.42 -11.12 0.70
CA SER A 208 0.90 -12.04 -0.35
C SER A 208 1.88 -13.06 0.23
N THR A 209 1.76 -14.29 -0.22
CA THR A 209 2.58 -15.41 0.24
C THR A 209 3.61 -15.80 -0.80
N ARG A 210 4.78 -16.23 -0.33
CA ARG A 210 5.81 -16.87 -1.14
C ARG A 210 5.70 -18.37 -1.00
N TYR A 211 5.89 -19.07 -2.11
CA TYR A 211 5.91 -20.52 -2.11
C TYR A 211 7.27 -21.01 -2.59
N LEU A 212 7.82 -21.95 -1.86
CA LEU A 212 9.02 -22.68 -2.24
C LEU A 212 8.70 -24.18 -2.27
N GLY A 213 9.10 -24.86 -3.32
CA GLY A 213 8.87 -26.27 -3.50
C GLY A 213 10.07 -26.98 -4.08
N MET A 214 10.16 -28.26 -3.76
CA MET A 214 11.13 -29.17 -4.35
C MET A 214 10.40 -30.43 -4.83
N GLY A 215 10.64 -30.81 -6.06
CA GLY A 215 10.13 -32.03 -6.68
C GLY A 215 11.27 -32.98 -7.03
N LEU A 216 11.07 -34.27 -6.80
CA LEU A 216 11.93 -35.35 -7.25
C LEU A 216 11.12 -36.26 -8.16
N ASN A 217 11.61 -36.52 -9.34
CA ASN A 217 10.95 -37.39 -10.31
C ASN A 217 11.87 -38.56 -10.67
N PHE A 218 11.38 -39.78 -10.44
CA PHE A 218 12.03 -41.04 -10.73
C PHE A 218 11.25 -41.85 -11.74
N LYS A 219 11.91 -42.51 -12.68
CA LYS A 219 11.29 -43.42 -13.62
C LYS A 219 12.14 -44.67 -13.81
#